data_0e43c2a7f6359627fe1bcf3a1d0c1b49
#
_entry.id   0e43c2a7f6359627fe1bcf3a1d0c1b49
#
_cell.length_a   1.000
_cell.length_b   1.000
_cell.length_c   1.000
_cell.angle_alpha   90.00
_cell.angle_beta   90.00
_cell.angle_gamma   90.00
#
_symmetry.space_group_name_H-M   'P 1'
#
loop_
_entity.id
_entity.type
_entity.pdbx_description
1 polymer ?
#
loop_
_entity_poly.entity_id
_entity_poly.type
_entity_poly.pdbx_seq_one_letter_code
_entity_poly.pdbx_strand_id
1 'polypeptide(L)'
;FVFHSTDRYKSYLKNLLNKQNFFNVDVIADDKIIGTSVDDRAGCAVLLEVARQLNSRSNGPEVNIVFTVQEEFNLRGALPIAQKIKPEIAIQIDLLLASDTPEMRDFGEIKLGKGPGLSMFSFHGRGTLNGVIPHPVLVDHFEQTASNENINLQKSAHIGALTDLSYVQLVEDGVASIDVGFPIRYSHTAQEMCDLKDLVGLAKLLISALNSLPENINLIRD
;
A
#
# COMPACT_ATOMS: atom_id res chain seq x y z
N PHE A 1 -3.89 -7.59 21.34
CA PHE A 1 -4.20 -8.90 20.75
C PHE A 1 -3.11 -9.23 19.75
N VAL A 2 -2.19 -10.10 20.14
CA VAL A 2 -1.21 -10.66 19.22
C VAL A 2 -1.97 -11.66 18.33
N PHE A 3 -2.08 -11.39 17.03
CA PHE A 3 -2.68 -12.35 16.12
C PHE A 3 -1.72 -13.50 15.89
N HIS A 4 -2.01 -14.65 16.47
CA HIS A 4 -1.21 -15.86 16.34
C HIS A 4 -1.58 -16.74 15.14
N SER A 5 -2.49 -16.33 14.25
CA SER A 5 -2.74 -17.12 13.03
C SER A 5 -3.00 -16.24 11.81
N THR A 6 -2.21 -16.46 10.79
CA THR A 6 -2.38 -15.95 9.42
C THR A 6 -3.80 -16.23 8.89
N ASP A 7 -4.41 -17.34 9.29
CA ASP A 7 -5.73 -17.77 8.86
C ASP A 7 -6.87 -16.86 9.36
N ARG A 8 -6.69 -16.21 10.51
CA ARG A 8 -7.69 -15.28 11.05
C ARG A 8 -7.74 -13.97 10.25
N TYR A 9 -6.57 -13.46 9.83
CA TYR A 9 -6.46 -12.32 8.93
C TYR A 9 -7.06 -12.60 7.57
N LYS A 10 -6.72 -13.73 6.97
CA LYS A 10 -7.29 -14.18 5.70
C LYS A 10 -8.82 -14.26 5.76
N SER A 11 -9.34 -14.89 6.83
CA SER A 11 -10.79 -15.00 7.02
C SER A 11 -11.46 -13.63 7.18
N TYR A 12 -10.83 -12.71 7.90
CA TYR A 12 -11.37 -11.36 8.11
C TYR A 12 -11.37 -10.55 6.81
N LEU A 13 -10.23 -10.45 6.12
CA LEU A 13 -10.13 -9.72 4.85
C LEU A 13 -11.06 -10.32 3.78
N LYS A 14 -11.10 -11.63 3.66
CA LYS A 14 -12.02 -12.33 2.77
C LYS A 14 -13.48 -12.02 3.10
N ASN A 15 -13.85 -12.02 4.40
CA ASN A 15 -15.20 -11.67 4.82
C ASN A 15 -15.51 -10.18 4.62
N LEU A 16 -14.54 -9.29 4.81
CA LEU A 16 -14.70 -7.86 4.58
C LEU A 16 -14.93 -7.58 3.09
N LEU A 17 -14.11 -8.16 2.24
CA LEU A 17 -14.24 -8.06 0.79
C LEU A 17 -15.59 -8.60 0.30
N ASN A 18 -16.07 -9.71 0.85
CA ASN A 18 -17.33 -10.33 0.46
C ASN A 18 -18.59 -9.65 1.05
N LYS A 19 -18.54 -9.17 2.33
CA LYS A 19 -19.73 -8.66 3.04
C LYS A 19 -20.15 -7.26 2.61
N GLN A 20 -19.25 -6.46 2.08
CA GLN A 20 -19.59 -5.06 1.81
C GLN A 20 -20.09 -4.81 0.38
N ASN A 21 -20.34 -5.86 -0.41
CA ASN A 21 -20.69 -5.74 -1.84
C ASN A 21 -19.75 -4.82 -2.62
N PHE A 22 -18.53 -4.61 -2.10
CA PHE A 22 -17.53 -3.83 -2.80
C PHE A 22 -17.06 -4.52 -4.08
N PHE A 23 -17.27 -5.85 -4.14
CA PHE A 23 -16.84 -6.64 -5.28
C PHE A 23 -17.83 -7.74 -5.63
N ASN A 24 -18.03 -7.99 -6.91
CA ASN A 24 -18.23 -9.35 -7.38
C ASN A 24 -16.83 -10.00 -7.38
N VAL A 25 -16.40 -10.50 -6.22
CA VAL A 25 -15.07 -11.09 -6.08
C VAL A 25 -15.22 -12.60 -6.12
N ASP A 26 -14.69 -13.21 -7.14
CA ASP A 26 -14.49 -14.65 -7.19
C ASP A 26 -13.11 -15.00 -6.65
N VAL A 27 -13.07 -15.80 -5.58
CA VAL A 27 -11.83 -16.41 -5.10
C VAL A 27 -11.56 -17.62 -5.97
N ILE A 28 -10.58 -17.51 -6.85
CA ILE A 28 -10.07 -18.62 -7.64
C ILE A 28 -9.07 -19.44 -6.78
N ALA A 29 -8.75 -20.65 -7.22
CA ALA A 29 -7.79 -21.53 -6.55
C ALA A 29 -6.52 -20.80 -6.08
N ASP A 30 -5.95 -21.23 -4.96
CA ASP A 30 -4.68 -20.73 -4.41
C ASP A 30 -4.68 -19.28 -3.86
N ASP A 31 -5.77 -18.84 -3.23
CA ASP A 31 -5.91 -17.51 -2.62
C ASP A 31 -5.91 -16.32 -3.62
N LYS A 32 -6.01 -16.56 -4.92
CA LYS A 32 -6.17 -15.49 -5.92
C LYS A 32 -7.56 -14.89 -5.85
N ILE A 33 -7.62 -13.58 -5.93
CA ILE A 33 -8.84 -12.78 -5.96
C ILE A 33 -8.94 -12.13 -7.33
N ILE A 34 -10.06 -12.32 -7.99
CA ILE A 34 -10.41 -11.59 -9.23
C ILE A 34 -11.64 -10.74 -8.96
N GLY A 35 -11.64 -9.52 -9.42
CA GLY A 35 -12.77 -8.64 -9.31
C GLY A 35 -12.60 -7.33 -10.05
N THR A 36 -13.68 -6.54 -10.04
CA THR A 36 -13.68 -5.18 -10.58
C THR A 36 -13.14 -4.20 -9.55
N SER A 37 -12.28 -3.28 -9.95
CA SER A 37 -11.73 -2.24 -9.06
C SER A 37 -11.06 -2.81 -7.81
N VAL A 38 -10.27 -3.86 -7.98
CA VAL A 38 -9.35 -4.36 -6.93
C VAL A 38 -8.35 -3.25 -6.61
N ASP A 39 -8.00 -2.50 -7.61
CA ASP A 39 -7.37 -1.18 -7.59
C ASP A 39 -8.40 -0.08 -7.29
N ASP A 40 -8.45 0.62 -6.13
CA ASP A 40 -7.67 0.22 -4.94
C ASP A 40 -8.60 -0.13 -3.76
N ARG A 41 -9.69 -0.84 -4.02
CA ARG A 41 -10.58 -1.31 -2.95
C ARG A 41 -9.91 -2.36 -2.07
N ALA A 42 -8.92 -3.10 -2.60
CA ALA A 42 -8.16 -4.05 -1.80
C ALA A 42 -7.28 -3.33 -0.77
N GLY A 43 -6.63 -2.23 -1.14
CA GLY A 43 -5.94 -1.35 -0.20
C GLY A 43 -6.87 -0.73 0.81
N CYS A 44 -8.06 -0.29 0.40
CA CYS A 44 -9.09 0.18 1.33
C CYS A 44 -9.46 -0.88 2.38
N ALA A 45 -9.60 -2.15 1.99
CA ALA A 45 -9.89 -3.25 2.92
C ALA A 45 -8.72 -3.49 3.88
N VAL A 46 -7.48 -3.39 3.42
CA VAL A 46 -6.28 -3.44 4.26
C VAL A 46 -6.28 -2.32 5.28
N LEU A 47 -6.56 -1.07 4.87
CA LEU A 47 -6.61 0.08 5.77
C LEU A 47 -7.70 -0.04 6.83
N LEU A 48 -8.86 -0.61 6.51
CA LEU A 48 -9.90 -0.87 7.51
C LEU A 48 -9.45 -1.89 8.56
N GLU A 49 -8.69 -2.91 8.18
CA GLU A 49 -8.10 -3.85 9.14
C GLU A 49 -7.01 -3.17 9.98
N VAL A 50 -6.15 -2.35 9.38
CA VAL A 50 -5.15 -1.54 10.09
C VAL A 50 -5.85 -0.65 11.12
N ALA A 51 -6.90 0.09 10.74
CA ALA A 51 -7.68 0.94 11.64
C ALA A 51 -8.24 0.15 12.82
N ARG A 52 -8.82 -1.03 12.55
CA ARG A 52 -9.38 -1.90 13.60
C ARG A 52 -8.34 -2.35 14.61
N GLN A 53 -7.13 -2.65 14.16
CA GLN A 53 -6.03 -3.08 15.03
C GLN A 53 -5.44 -1.91 15.83
N LEU A 54 -5.25 -0.78 15.20
CA LEU A 54 -4.68 0.40 15.85
C LEU A 54 -5.64 1.03 16.88
N ASN A 55 -6.95 0.86 16.72
CA ASN A 55 -7.94 1.41 17.66
C ASN A 55 -7.81 0.88 19.10
N SER A 56 -7.16 -0.26 19.28
CA SER A 56 -6.94 -0.86 20.62
C SER A 56 -5.60 -0.50 21.25
N ARG A 57 -4.74 0.26 20.57
CA ARG A 57 -3.43 0.63 21.10
C ARG A 57 -3.55 1.85 22.03
N SER A 58 -2.70 1.86 23.08
CA SER A 58 -2.64 2.97 24.03
C SER A 58 -1.50 3.97 23.78
N ASN A 59 -0.50 3.55 22.99
CA ASN A 59 0.71 4.34 22.71
C ASN A 59 1.06 4.29 21.23
N GLY A 60 1.88 5.23 20.75
CA GLY A 60 2.37 5.31 19.38
C GLY A 60 2.00 6.63 18.71
N PRO A 61 2.39 6.85 17.45
CA PRO A 61 2.11 8.08 16.73
C PRO A 61 0.61 8.28 16.50
N GLU A 62 0.19 9.53 16.33
CA GLU A 62 -1.13 9.83 15.80
C GLU A 62 -1.21 9.29 14.35
N VAL A 63 -2.28 8.59 14.04
CA VAL A 63 -2.48 8.01 12.69
C VAL A 63 -3.80 8.51 12.13
N ASN A 64 -3.71 9.26 11.05
CA ASN A 64 -4.84 9.69 10.24
C ASN A 64 -5.01 8.71 9.08
N ILE A 65 -6.11 7.95 9.06
CA ILE A 65 -6.46 7.07 7.95
C ILE A 65 -7.37 7.84 7.01
N VAL A 66 -6.95 7.96 5.76
CA VAL A 66 -7.62 8.76 4.74
C VAL A 66 -7.98 7.89 3.55
N PHE A 67 -9.23 7.95 3.12
CA PHE A 67 -9.70 7.40 1.86
C PHE A 67 -9.91 8.57 0.90
N THR A 68 -9.00 8.73 -0.03
CA THR A 68 -9.02 9.83 -0.99
C THR A 68 -10.09 9.62 -2.05
N VAL A 69 -10.66 10.71 -2.54
CA VAL A 69 -11.62 10.68 -3.64
C VAL A 69 -10.92 11.06 -4.94
N GLN A 70 -11.36 10.47 -6.06
CA GLN A 70 -10.87 10.81 -7.39
C GLN A 70 -9.35 10.64 -7.55
N GLU A 71 -8.79 9.60 -6.94
CA GLU A 71 -7.39 9.22 -7.18
C GLU A 71 -7.20 8.93 -8.67
N GLU A 72 -7.99 8.04 -9.24
CA GLU A 72 -8.00 7.63 -10.65
C GLU A 72 -8.27 8.79 -11.64
N PHE A 73 -8.74 9.91 -11.15
CA PHE A 73 -8.98 11.11 -11.94
C PHE A 73 -8.01 12.23 -11.55
N ASN A 74 -6.73 11.98 -11.73
CA ASN A 74 -5.65 12.93 -11.50
C ASN A 74 -5.40 13.29 -10.02
N LEU A 75 -5.45 12.29 -9.10
CA LEU A 75 -4.98 12.40 -7.71
C LEU A 75 -5.61 13.56 -6.92
N ARG A 76 -6.90 13.83 -7.12
CA ARG A 76 -7.52 15.10 -6.69
C ARG A 76 -7.78 15.23 -5.20
N GLY A 77 -8.09 14.13 -4.53
CA GLY A 77 -8.52 14.15 -3.14
C GLY A 77 -7.38 14.31 -2.14
N ALA A 78 -6.19 13.83 -2.47
CA ALA A 78 -5.07 13.71 -1.54
C ALA A 78 -4.48 15.07 -1.16
N LEU A 79 -4.21 15.93 -2.14
CA LEU A 79 -3.58 17.22 -1.87
C LEU A 79 -4.37 18.11 -0.90
N PRO A 80 -5.69 18.33 -1.07
CA PRO A 80 -6.47 19.16 -0.14
C PRO A 80 -6.49 18.62 1.28
N ILE A 81 -6.58 17.30 1.45
CA ILE A 81 -6.59 16.72 2.79
C ILE A 81 -5.20 16.75 3.44
N ALA A 82 -4.14 16.53 2.67
CA ALA A 82 -2.77 16.63 3.15
C ALA A 82 -2.44 18.06 3.61
N GLN A 83 -2.87 19.09 2.87
CA GLN A 83 -2.74 20.48 3.28
C GLN A 83 -3.47 20.80 4.59
N LYS A 84 -4.56 20.11 4.87
CA LYS A 84 -5.33 20.28 6.12
C LYS A 84 -4.72 19.53 7.29
N ILE A 85 -4.25 18.30 7.08
CA ILE A 85 -3.67 17.43 8.12
C ILE A 85 -2.23 17.84 8.41
N LYS A 86 -1.45 18.21 7.38
CA LYS A 86 -0.02 18.55 7.44
C LYS A 86 0.79 17.43 8.10
N PRO A 87 0.80 16.24 7.53
CA PRO A 87 1.47 15.09 8.12
C PRO A 87 3.00 15.24 8.05
N GLU A 88 3.72 14.73 9.03
CA GLU A 88 5.19 14.59 8.97
C GLU A 88 5.60 13.39 8.11
N ILE A 89 4.78 12.34 8.13
CA ILE A 89 4.98 11.10 7.37
C ILE A 89 3.70 10.80 6.59
N ALA A 90 3.85 10.45 5.33
CA ALA A 90 2.77 9.94 4.50
C ALA A 90 3.11 8.54 3.98
N ILE A 91 2.22 7.59 4.23
CA ILE A 91 2.31 6.21 3.76
C ILE A 91 1.14 5.99 2.81
N GLN A 92 1.43 5.86 1.52
CA GLN A 92 0.44 5.53 0.52
C GLN A 92 0.26 4.03 0.43
N ILE A 93 -0.98 3.59 0.34
CA ILE A 93 -1.32 2.21 0.02
C ILE A 93 -1.89 2.22 -1.38
N ASP A 94 -1.24 1.48 -2.27
CA ASP A 94 -1.64 1.37 -3.66
C ASP A 94 -1.14 0.05 -4.25
N LEU A 95 -1.44 -0.19 -5.50
CA LEU A 95 -0.98 -1.38 -6.21
C LEU A 95 0.50 -1.30 -6.61
N LEU A 96 1.08 -2.46 -6.84
CA LEU A 96 2.34 -2.63 -7.57
C LEU A 96 2.08 -3.51 -8.79
N LEU A 97 2.42 -3.03 -9.98
CA LEU A 97 2.19 -3.80 -11.20
C LEU A 97 3.00 -5.08 -11.19
N ALA A 98 2.31 -6.22 -11.22
CA ALA A 98 2.97 -7.51 -11.29
C ALA A 98 3.58 -7.73 -12.68
N SER A 99 4.81 -8.25 -12.68
CA SER A 99 5.58 -8.54 -13.89
C SER A 99 5.78 -10.04 -14.13
N ASP A 100 4.93 -10.85 -13.52
CA ASP A 100 4.97 -12.30 -13.59
C ASP A 100 4.08 -12.91 -14.68
N THR A 101 3.67 -12.10 -15.67
CA THR A 101 3.05 -12.57 -16.91
C THR A 101 4.06 -12.47 -18.07
N PRO A 102 3.87 -13.24 -19.15
CA PRO A 102 4.80 -13.23 -20.29
C PRO A 102 5.04 -11.83 -20.87
N GLU A 103 4.00 -10.98 -20.90
CA GLU A 103 4.03 -9.63 -21.46
C GLU A 103 4.75 -8.64 -20.56
N MET A 104 4.75 -8.87 -19.24
CA MET A 104 5.26 -7.94 -18.24
C MET A 104 6.63 -8.31 -17.69
N ARG A 105 7.16 -9.50 -17.97
CA ARG A 105 8.38 -10.02 -17.36
C ARG A 105 9.64 -9.16 -17.53
N ASP A 106 9.66 -8.35 -18.60
CA ASP A 106 10.80 -7.49 -18.91
C ASP A 106 10.72 -6.12 -18.19
N PHE A 107 9.61 -5.86 -17.45
CA PHE A 107 9.36 -4.61 -16.74
C PHE A 107 9.63 -4.67 -15.23
N GLY A 108 10.00 -5.84 -14.69
CA GLY A 108 10.31 -5.97 -13.27
C GLY A 108 10.26 -7.39 -12.74
N GLU A 109 10.25 -7.51 -11.42
CA GLU A 109 10.29 -8.81 -10.73
C GLU A 109 9.11 -9.01 -9.74
N ILE A 110 8.15 -8.10 -9.73
CA ILE A 110 6.98 -8.17 -8.83
C ILE A 110 6.08 -9.35 -9.21
N LYS A 111 5.73 -10.17 -8.24
CA LYS A 111 4.94 -11.41 -8.44
C LYS A 111 3.82 -11.52 -7.44
N LEU A 112 2.64 -12.00 -7.89
CA LEU A 112 1.53 -12.34 -7.03
C LEU A 112 1.90 -13.48 -6.06
N GLY A 113 1.44 -13.36 -4.81
CA GLY A 113 1.66 -14.37 -3.76
C GLY A 113 3.08 -14.39 -3.20
N LYS A 114 3.88 -13.35 -3.49
CA LYS A 114 5.25 -13.22 -2.99
C LYS A 114 5.41 -12.11 -1.95
N GLY A 115 4.31 -11.62 -1.40
CA GLY A 115 4.28 -10.61 -0.36
C GLY A 115 4.03 -9.19 -0.88
N PRO A 116 3.78 -8.24 0.03
CA PRO A 116 3.68 -6.83 -0.29
C PRO A 116 5.02 -6.29 -0.81
N GLY A 117 5.02 -5.03 -1.24
CA GLY A 117 6.27 -4.42 -1.68
C GLY A 117 6.31 -2.92 -1.46
N LEU A 118 7.49 -2.35 -1.70
CA LEU A 118 7.76 -0.93 -1.69
C LEU A 118 7.97 -0.43 -3.11
N SER A 119 7.40 0.73 -3.44
CA SER A 119 7.79 1.46 -4.64
C SER A 119 9.03 2.29 -4.33
N MET A 120 10.15 1.92 -4.93
CA MET A 120 11.43 2.61 -4.77
C MET A 120 11.55 3.81 -5.69
N PHE A 121 10.74 3.85 -6.73
CA PHE A 121 10.68 4.91 -7.70
C PHE A 121 9.40 4.81 -8.50
N SER A 122 8.67 5.90 -8.63
CA SER A 122 7.59 6.05 -9.61
C SER A 122 7.73 7.36 -10.35
N PHE A 123 7.44 7.36 -11.65
CA PHE A 123 7.51 8.55 -12.48
C PHE A 123 6.52 8.42 -13.63
N HIS A 124 5.63 9.39 -13.78
CA HIS A 124 4.60 9.29 -14.81
C HIS A 124 5.17 9.38 -16.23
N GLY A 125 5.90 10.44 -16.54
CA GLY A 125 6.61 10.58 -17.83
C GLY A 125 5.75 10.78 -19.07
N ARG A 126 4.43 10.82 -18.96
CA ARG A 126 3.49 10.88 -20.11
C ARG A 126 2.57 12.08 -20.12
N GLY A 127 2.74 13.06 -19.39
CA GLY A 127 1.84 14.23 -19.33
C GLY A 127 2.13 15.09 -18.13
N THR A 128 2.89 14.55 -17.22
CA THR A 128 3.47 15.25 -16.09
C THR A 128 4.89 14.74 -15.83
N LEU A 129 5.75 15.59 -15.31
CA LEU A 129 7.10 15.25 -14.85
C LEU A 129 7.11 14.97 -13.34
N ASN A 130 5.98 14.51 -12.81
CA ASN A 130 5.83 14.20 -11.40
C ASN A 130 6.18 12.74 -11.11
N GLY A 131 6.59 12.47 -9.88
CA GLY A 131 6.98 11.14 -9.43
C GLY A 131 7.17 11.07 -7.93
N VAL A 132 7.49 9.90 -7.43
CA VAL A 132 7.78 9.64 -6.02
C VAL A 132 9.10 8.92 -5.89
N ILE A 133 9.92 9.39 -4.96
CA ILE A 133 11.09 8.69 -4.45
C ILE A 133 10.89 8.56 -2.94
N PRO A 134 10.82 7.35 -2.39
CA PRO A 134 10.54 7.17 -0.97
C PRO A 134 11.64 7.76 -0.09
N HIS A 135 11.26 8.13 1.13
CA HIS A 135 12.23 8.59 2.11
C HIS A 135 13.11 7.41 2.59
N PRO A 136 14.46 7.52 2.53
CA PRO A 136 15.34 6.38 2.81
C PRO A 136 15.15 5.82 4.22
N VAL A 137 14.97 6.67 5.23
CA VAL A 137 14.73 6.24 6.62
C VAL A 137 13.44 5.42 6.76
N LEU A 138 12.40 5.77 5.98
CA LEU A 138 11.16 4.98 5.97
C LEU A 138 11.37 3.64 5.24
N VAL A 139 12.14 3.62 4.15
CA VAL A 139 12.51 2.38 3.47
C VAL A 139 13.21 1.43 4.43
N ASP A 140 14.24 1.89 5.12
CA ASP A 140 14.99 1.09 6.10
C ASP A 140 14.08 0.58 7.23
N HIS A 141 13.19 1.43 7.74
CA HIS A 141 12.23 1.05 8.78
C HIS A 141 11.28 -0.06 8.32
N PHE A 142 10.72 0.06 7.11
CA PHE A 142 9.82 -0.96 6.55
C PHE A 142 10.55 -2.26 6.23
N GLU A 143 11.77 -2.20 5.71
CA GLU A 143 12.60 -3.38 5.46
C GLU A 143 12.96 -4.13 6.76
N GLN A 144 13.38 -3.38 7.78
CA GLN A 144 13.67 -3.96 9.09
C GLN A 144 12.42 -4.59 9.73
N THR A 145 11.28 -3.91 9.61
CA THR A 145 9.99 -4.44 10.09
C THR A 145 9.61 -5.72 9.36
N ALA A 146 9.72 -5.74 8.03
CA ALA A 146 9.42 -6.93 7.24
C ALA A 146 10.32 -8.11 7.64
N SER A 147 11.62 -7.85 7.84
CA SER A 147 12.57 -8.85 8.30
C SER A 147 12.20 -9.42 9.67
N ASN A 148 11.90 -8.56 10.64
CA ASN A 148 11.53 -8.96 11.99
C ASN A 148 10.24 -9.79 12.03
N GLU A 149 9.30 -9.49 11.15
CA GLU A 149 8.00 -10.17 11.04
C GLU A 149 7.99 -11.37 10.09
N ASN A 150 9.15 -11.69 9.49
CA ASN A 150 9.29 -12.72 8.45
C ASN A 150 8.31 -12.52 7.28
N ILE A 151 8.13 -11.26 6.86
CA ILE A 151 7.34 -10.89 5.69
C ILE A 151 8.30 -10.79 4.50
N ASN A 152 8.01 -11.54 3.44
CA ASN A 152 8.73 -11.34 2.19
C ASN A 152 8.30 -10.00 1.59
N LEU A 153 9.26 -9.09 1.40
CA LEU A 153 9.05 -7.73 0.90
C LEU A 153 9.65 -7.60 -0.49
N GLN A 154 8.83 -7.22 -1.45
CA GLN A 154 9.24 -6.98 -2.82
C GLN A 154 9.62 -5.51 -3.04
N LYS A 155 10.38 -5.20 -4.09
CA LYS A 155 10.72 -3.82 -4.47
C LYS A 155 10.37 -3.58 -5.93
N SER A 156 9.76 -2.44 -6.20
CA SER A 156 9.35 -2.01 -7.54
C SER A 156 9.99 -0.68 -7.90
N ALA A 157 10.30 -0.50 -9.17
CA ALA A 157 10.60 0.80 -9.75
C ALA A 157 9.80 0.93 -11.05
N HIS A 158 9.06 2.02 -11.22
CA HIS A 158 8.04 2.08 -12.26
C HIS A 158 8.04 3.39 -13.02
N ILE A 159 7.85 3.29 -14.35
CA ILE A 159 7.60 4.45 -15.22
C ILE A 159 6.22 4.28 -15.83
N GLY A 160 5.43 5.36 -15.80
CA GLY A 160 4.07 5.40 -16.35
C GLY A 160 2.97 5.29 -15.31
N ALA A 161 3.31 5.22 -14.01
CA ALA A 161 2.36 5.24 -12.90
C ALA A 161 2.68 6.37 -11.92
N LEU A 162 1.66 6.88 -11.26
CA LEU A 162 1.73 7.80 -10.14
C LEU A 162 0.77 7.37 -9.05
N THR A 163 1.07 7.78 -7.84
CA THR A 163 0.19 7.69 -6.68
C THR A 163 -0.08 9.08 -6.10
N ASP A 164 -1.04 9.17 -5.20
CA ASP A 164 -1.38 10.40 -4.46
C ASP A 164 -0.14 11.04 -3.80
N LEU A 165 0.87 10.26 -3.42
CA LEU A 165 2.10 10.77 -2.81
C LEU A 165 2.85 11.75 -3.71
N SER A 166 2.69 11.68 -5.02
CA SER A 166 3.35 12.61 -5.93
C SER A 166 3.00 14.08 -5.65
N TYR A 167 1.85 14.34 -5.05
CA TYR A 167 1.44 15.66 -4.58
C TYR A 167 1.58 15.84 -3.06
N VAL A 168 1.28 14.80 -2.28
CA VAL A 168 1.34 14.86 -0.81
C VAL A 168 2.75 15.17 -0.32
N GLN A 169 3.77 14.58 -0.94
CA GLN A 169 5.19 14.82 -0.58
C GLN A 169 5.65 16.27 -0.74
N LEU A 170 4.88 17.10 -1.47
CA LEU A 170 5.21 18.51 -1.73
C LEU A 170 4.49 19.49 -0.80
N VAL A 171 3.74 18.99 0.18
CA VAL A 171 2.99 19.84 1.13
C VAL A 171 3.95 20.44 2.16
N GLU A 172 3.73 21.72 2.52
CA GLU A 172 4.55 22.49 3.48
C GLU A 172 6.05 22.46 3.06
N ASP A 173 6.93 22.11 3.99
CA ASP A 173 8.38 22.01 3.76
C ASP A 173 8.80 20.64 3.17
N GLY A 174 7.83 19.83 2.78
CA GLY A 174 8.00 18.47 2.29
C GLY A 174 7.61 17.42 3.33
N VAL A 175 6.95 16.36 2.86
CA VAL A 175 6.47 15.24 3.70
C VAL A 175 7.32 14.00 3.43
N ALA A 176 7.86 13.39 4.48
CA ALA A 176 8.56 12.12 4.35
C ALA A 176 7.58 11.04 3.90
N SER A 177 7.81 10.47 2.73
CA SER A 177 6.80 9.66 2.03
C SER A 177 7.31 8.30 1.63
N ILE A 178 6.42 7.31 1.62
CA ILE A 178 6.69 5.96 1.14
C ILE A 178 5.43 5.34 0.54
N ASP A 179 5.55 4.76 -0.66
CA ASP A 179 4.52 3.92 -1.27
C ASP A 179 4.73 2.47 -0.87
N VAL A 180 3.72 1.88 -0.23
CA VAL A 180 3.69 0.47 0.18
C VAL A 180 2.48 -0.18 -0.47
N GLY A 181 2.65 -1.28 -1.17
CA GLY A 181 1.57 -1.81 -1.95
C GLY A 181 1.52 -3.33 -2.03
N PHE A 182 0.57 -3.79 -2.81
CA PHE A 182 0.36 -5.20 -3.12
C PHE A 182 0.43 -5.46 -4.61
N PRO A 183 0.97 -6.61 -5.05
CA PRO A 183 1.01 -6.97 -6.45
C PRO A 183 -0.39 -7.11 -7.07
N ILE A 184 -0.58 -6.52 -8.23
CA ILE A 184 -1.80 -6.68 -9.04
C ILE A 184 -1.46 -7.03 -10.48
N ARG A 185 -2.30 -7.84 -11.11
CA ARG A 185 -2.32 -8.06 -12.56
C ARG A 185 -3.56 -7.41 -13.15
N TYR A 186 -3.44 -6.97 -14.41
CA TYR A 186 -4.56 -6.45 -15.21
C TYR A 186 -5.20 -5.20 -14.62
N SER A 187 -4.42 -4.38 -13.89
CA SER A 187 -4.85 -3.08 -13.38
C SER A 187 -5.48 -2.22 -14.48
N HIS A 188 -6.49 -1.42 -14.14
CA HIS A 188 -7.28 -0.60 -15.05
C HIS A 188 -8.04 -1.39 -16.11
N THR A 189 -8.36 -2.65 -15.83
CA THR A 189 -9.24 -3.47 -16.69
C THR A 189 -10.55 -3.84 -15.97
N ALA A 190 -11.46 -4.48 -16.69
CA ALA A 190 -12.73 -4.90 -16.12
C ALA A 190 -12.59 -6.00 -15.05
N GLN A 191 -11.49 -6.74 -15.07
CA GLN A 191 -11.20 -7.79 -14.10
C GLN A 191 -9.72 -7.74 -13.72
N GLU A 192 -9.47 -7.39 -12.49
CA GLU A 192 -8.14 -7.26 -11.91
C GLU A 192 -7.87 -8.42 -10.95
N MET A 193 -6.61 -8.77 -10.76
CA MET A 193 -6.25 -9.94 -9.96
C MET A 193 -5.16 -9.59 -8.95
N CYS A 194 -5.38 -9.94 -7.68
CA CYS A 194 -4.36 -9.91 -6.62
C CYS A 194 -4.33 -11.23 -5.84
N ASP A 195 -3.44 -11.34 -4.86
CA ASP A 195 -3.34 -12.50 -3.97
C ASP A 195 -3.69 -12.09 -2.54
N LEU A 196 -4.57 -12.83 -1.90
CA LEU A 196 -4.98 -12.58 -0.51
C LEU A 196 -3.80 -12.65 0.47
N LYS A 197 -2.78 -13.46 0.18
CA LYS A 197 -1.56 -13.54 1.03
C LYS A 197 -0.78 -12.22 1.02
N ASP A 198 -0.74 -11.55 -0.14
CA ASP A 198 -0.05 -10.26 -0.26
C ASP A 198 -0.78 -9.19 0.54
N LEU A 199 -2.12 -9.16 0.49
CA LEU A 199 -2.95 -8.24 1.29
C LEU A 199 -2.81 -8.48 2.80
N VAL A 200 -2.77 -9.75 3.21
CA VAL A 200 -2.53 -10.12 4.62
C VAL A 200 -1.13 -9.71 5.06
N GLY A 201 -0.14 -9.94 4.22
CA GLY A 201 1.24 -9.50 4.44
C GLY A 201 1.34 -7.99 4.56
N LEU A 202 0.64 -7.24 3.70
CA LEU A 202 0.58 -5.78 3.71
C LEU A 202 -0.05 -5.25 5.01
N ALA A 203 -1.19 -5.79 5.41
CA ALA A 203 -1.83 -5.40 6.67
C ALA A 203 -0.92 -5.63 7.87
N LYS A 204 -0.26 -6.79 7.93
CA LYS A 204 0.69 -7.14 8.99
C LYS A 204 1.88 -6.19 9.01
N LEU A 205 2.46 -5.91 7.83
CA LEU A 205 3.59 -4.99 7.68
C LEU A 205 3.25 -3.59 8.20
N LEU A 206 2.11 -3.04 7.77
CA LEU A 206 1.67 -1.70 8.18
C LEU A 206 1.44 -1.61 9.69
N ILE A 207 0.75 -2.58 10.27
CA ILE A 207 0.48 -2.59 11.70
C ILE A 207 1.79 -2.66 12.50
N SER A 208 2.70 -3.54 12.11
CA SER A 208 3.99 -3.68 12.79
C SER A 208 4.87 -2.45 12.62
N ALA A 209 4.92 -1.86 11.40
CA ALA A 209 5.68 -0.65 11.14
C ALA A 209 5.15 0.55 11.94
N LEU A 210 3.83 0.74 12.01
CA LEU A 210 3.22 1.81 12.78
C LEU A 210 3.37 1.63 14.30
N ASN A 211 3.44 0.40 14.79
CA ASN A 211 3.65 0.11 16.21
C ASN A 211 5.12 0.24 16.64
N SER A 212 6.05 0.05 15.71
CA SER A 212 7.50 0.13 15.97
C SER A 212 8.14 1.44 15.49
N LEU A 213 7.34 2.38 14.99
CA LEU A 213 7.85 3.68 14.52
C LEU A 213 8.50 4.43 15.70
N PRO A 214 9.78 4.81 15.61
CA PRO A 214 10.44 5.54 16.69
C PRO A 214 9.81 6.93 16.92
N GLU A 215 9.64 7.33 18.19
CA GLU A 215 9.13 8.67 18.54
C GLU A 215 10.03 9.81 18.02
N ASN A 216 11.35 9.57 17.93
CA ASN A 216 12.34 10.55 17.48
C ASN A 216 12.98 10.11 16.16
N ILE A 217 12.16 9.78 15.16
CA ILE A 217 12.65 9.45 13.84
C ILE A 217 13.26 10.69 13.16
N ASN A 218 14.49 10.57 12.67
CA ASN A 218 15.11 11.66 11.92
C ASN A 218 14.66 11.63 10.46
N LEU A 219 13.87 12.62 10.06
CA LEU A 219 13.34 12.75 8.70
C LEU A 219 14.07 13.82 7.87
N ILE A 220 15.24 14.27 8.30
CA ILE A 220 16.05 15.20 7.51
C ILE A 220 16.77 14.38 6.42
N ARG A 221 16.64 14.83 5.18
CA ARG A 221 17.45 14.32 4.06
C ARG A 221 18.77 15.10 4.02
N ASP A 222 19.86 14.39 4.19
CA ASP A 222 21.21 14.93 3.99
C ASP A 222 21.55 15.03 2.50
#